data_494cbd6eec75d0ee5a6e36a1acab63d0
#
_entry.id   494cbd6eec75d0ee5a6e36a1acab63d0
#
_cell.length_a   1.000
_cell.length_b   1.000
_cell.length_c   1.000
_cell.angle_alpha   90.00
_cell.angle_beta   90.00
_cell.angle_gamma   90.00
#
_symmetry.space_group_name_H-M   'P 1'
#
loop_
_entity.id
_entity.type
_entity.pdbx_description
1 polymer ?
#
loop_
_entity_poly.entity_id
_entity_poly.type
_entity_poly.pdbx_seq_one_letter_code
_entity_poly.pdbx_strand_id
1 'polypeptide(L)'
;VMNWFRLPEAERPRFVTLYFEFVDTAGHQTGTNSEKLKQELQLADELLGQIMQGVENLDLPITTIITADHGMIDMTSEKGKIIITESLENKLKGKADMINNGMHCQVYLKNKNQKEEVYQEIKQYFAGNSHVKVYKKEETPEKWHYRNHENIGDILIITDAPYYMVKSEKDFLANRKGIWGTHGYDPHTTPEMMAIFYAF
;
A
#
# COMPACT_ATOMS: atom_id res chain seq x y z
N VAL A 1 15.45 10.40 20.20
CA VAL A 1 16.57 9.86 19.41
C VAL A 1 17.88 10.37 19.95
N MET A 2 18.13 11.69 20.01
CA MET A 2 19.42 12.26 20.43
C MET A 2 19.88 11.76 21.81
N ASN A 3 18.98 11.58 22.76
CA ASN A 3 19.32 11.05 24.07
C ASN A 3 19.83 9.59 24.01
N TRP A 4 19.31 8.79 23.09
CA TRP A 4 19.80 7.43 22.89
C TRP A 4 21.23 7.38 22.35
N PHE A 5 21.56 8.28 21.42
CA PHE A 5 22.92 8.35 20.88
C PHE A 5 23.97 8.90 21.88
N ARG A 6 23.53 9.59 22.95
CA ARG A 6 24.40 10.07 24.04
C ARG A 6 24.65 9.03 25.13
N LEU A 7 23.99 7.88 25.09
CA LEU A 7 24.24 6.79 26.03
C LEU A 7 25.67 6.24 25.87
N PRO A 8 26.22 5.62 26.94
CA PRO A 8 27.46 4.87 26.85
C PRO A 8 27.42 3.86 25.70
N GLU A 9 28.56 3.58 25.08
CA GLU A 9 28.63 2.72 23.90
C GLU A 9 27.94 1.35 24.08
N ALA A 10 28.07 0.76 25.26
CA ALA A 10 27.46 -0.54 25.58
C ALA A 10 25.93 -0.51 25.63
N GLU A 11 25.32 0.67 25.84
CA GLU A 11 23.88 0.87 26.00
C GLU A 11 23.27 1.57 24.76
N ARG A 12 24.13 2.10 23.89
CA ARG A 12 23.73 2.89 22.73
C ARG A 12 23.13 1.98 21.66
N PRO A 13 21.92 2.28 21.14
CA PRO A 13 21.38 1.55 20.01
C PRO A 13 22.25 1.77 18.76
N ARG A 14 22.52 0.70 18.04
CA ARG A 14 23.28 0.73 16.77
C ARG A 14 22.38 0.92 15.55
N PHE A 15 21.07 0.76 15.72
CA PHE A 15 20.07 0.93 14.67
C PHE A 15 18.81 1.56 15.28
N VAL A 16 18.31 2.61 14.65
CA VAL A 16 17.09 3.33 15.08
C VAL A 16 16.24 3.57 13.84
N THR A 17 14.96 3.28 13.94
CA THR A 17 13.96 3.63 12.94
C THR A 17 13.00 4.67 13.49
N LEU A 18 12.64 5.64 12.65
CA LEU A 18 11.59 6.63 12.89
C LEU A 18 10.58 6.53 11.76
N TYR A 19 9.32 6.72 12.10
CA TYR A 19 8.23 6.75 11.12
C TYR A 19 7.35 7.97 11.32
N PHE A 20 7.03 8.67 10.23
CA PHE A 20 6.17 9.84 10.18
C PHE A 20 4.92 9.52 9.38
N GLU A 21 3.83 9.12 10.05
CA GLU A 21 2.57 8.70 9.42
C GLU A 21 1.72 9.86 8.89
N PHE A 22 1.95 11.09 9.36
CA PHE A 22 1.07 12.22 9.07
C PHE A 22 1.08 12.65 7.59
N VAL A 23 2.20 12.43 6.88
CA VAL A 23 2.32 12.72 5.44
C VAL A 23 1.40 11.79 4.65
N ASP A 24 1.47 10.48 4.91
CA ASP A 24 0.59 9.48 4.29
C ASP A 24 -0.88 9.75 4.60
N THR A 25 -1.18 10.01 5.88
CA THR A 25 -2.54 10.34 6.34
C THR A 25 -3.12 11.56 5.60
N ALA A 26 -2.34 12.62 5.42
CA ALA A 26 -2.76 13.81 4.68
C ALA A 26 -3.03 13.49 3.20
N GLY A 27 -2.14 12.73 2.57
CA GLY A 27 -2.30 12.27 1.19
C GLY A 27 -3.59 11.46 1.01
N HIS A 28 -3.85 10.51 1.88
CA HIS A 28 -5.09 9.73 1.87
C HIS A 28 -6.35 10.58 2.01
N GLN A 29 -6.31 11.64 2.81
CA GLN A 29 -7.49 12.47 3.08
C GLN A 29 -7.76 13.50 1.98
N THR A 30 -6.72 14.03 1.33
CA THR A 30 -6.83 15.25 0.54
C THR A 30 -6.18 15.17 -0.85
N GLY A 31 -5.59 14.03 -1.20
CA GLY A 31 -4.86 13.83 -2.45
C GLY A 31 -3.44 14.36 -2.43
N THR A 32 -2.69 14.07 -3.51
CA THR A 32 -1.24 14.29 -3.60
C THR A 32 -0.85 15.74 -3.89
N ASN A 33 -1.80 16.60 -4.29
CA ASN A 33 -1.54 18.02 -4.65
C ASN A 33 -2.20 19.03 -3.71
N SER A 34 -2.65 18.61 -2.54
CA SER A 34 -3.36 19.48 -1.59
C SER A 34 -2.40 20.39 -0.82
N GLU A 35 -2.91 21.56 -0.39
CA GLU A 35 -2.17 22.45 0.53
C GLU A 35 -1.92 21.77 1.88
N LYS A 36 -2.85 20.91 2.34
CA LYS A 36 -2.66 20.14 3.57
C LYS A 36 -1.44 19.22 3.48
N LEU A 37 -1.31 18.46 2.39
CA LEU A 37 -0.15 17.59 2.18
C LEU A 37 1.15 18.39 2.12
N LYS A 38 1.16 19.55 1.45
CA LYS A 38 2.36 20.42 1.40
C LYS A 38 2.77 20.88 2.81
N GLN A 39 1.82 21.25 3.65
CA GLN A 39 2.10 21.63 5.05
C GLN A 39 2.70 20.47 5.84
N GLU A 40 2.18 19.26 5.68
CA GLU A 40 2.73 18.08 6.37
C GLU A 40 4.13 17.70 5.85
N LEU A 41 4.39 17.87 4.54
CA LEU A 41 5.73 17.70 3.98
C LEU A 41 6.72 18.73 4.54
N GLN A 42 6.33 19.99 4.69
CA GLN A 42 7.15 21.02 5.32
C GLN A 42 7.48 20.69 6.77
N LEU A 43 6.48 20.23 7.52
CA LEU A 43 6.70 19.76 8.90
C LEU A 43 7.66 18.57 8.96
N ALA A 44 7.53 17.60 8.05
CA ALA A 44 8.45 16.47 7.97
C ALA A 44 9.89 16.93 7.68
N ASP A 45 10.06 17.86 6.74
CA ASP A 45 11.37 18.44 6.40
C ASP A 45 12.00 19.18 7.59
N GLU A 46 11.23 19.99 8.32
CA GLU A 46 11.68 20.68 9.53
C GLU A 46 12.13 19.69 10.63
N LEU A 47 11.36 18.63 10.85
CA LEU A 47 11.70 17.60 11.84
C LEU A 47 12.95 16.81 11.44
N LEU A 48 13.09 16.48 10.16
CA LEU A 48 14.28 15.84 9.61
C LEU A 48 15.50 16.74 9.74
N GLY A 49 15.38 18.04 9.44
CA GLY A 49 16.44 19.03 9.64
C GLY A 49 16.94 19.09 11.09
N GLN A 50 16.02 19.07 12.07
CA GLN A 50 16.39 19.03 13.50
C GLN A 50 17.13 17.75 13.88
N ILE A 51 16.72 16.60 13.33
CA ILE A 51 17.38 15.31 13.57
C ILE A 51 18.78 15.33 12.96
N MET A 52 18.93 15.76 11.72
CA MET A 52 20.22 15.82 11.03
C MET A 52 21.19 16.76 11.72
N GLN A 53 20.75 17.96 12.09
CA GLN A 53 21.55 18.87 12.90
C GLN A 53 21.95 18.27 14.26
N GLY A 54 21.02 17.53 14.89
CA GLY A 54 21.31 16.81 16.13
C GLY A 54 22.38 15.73 15.95
N VAL A 55 22.34 14.99 14.84
CA VAL A 55 23.31 13.96 14.46
C VAL A 55 24.68 14.57 14.16
N GLU A 56 24.74 15.65 13.38
CA GLU A 56 26.00 16.36 13.06
C GLU A 56 26.72 16.88 14.31
N ASN A 57 25.99 17.26 15.34
CA ASN A 57 26.55 17.71 16.61
C ASN A 57 27.02 16.56 17.54
N LEU A 58 26.92 15.31 17.09
CA LEU A 58 27.47 14.15 17.80
C LEU A 58 28.81 13.76 17.16
N ASP A 59 29.82 13.52 17.98
CA ASP A 59 31.09 12.98 17.50
C ASP A 59 30.98 11.45 17.32
N LEU A 60 30.10 11.03 16.40
CA LEU A 60 29.79 9.64 16.12
C LEU A 60 29.62 9.43 14.62
N PRO A 61 30.14 8.32 14.07
CA PRO A 61 29.94 7.97 12.67
C PRO A 61 28.51 7.42 12.46
N ILE A 62 27.55 8.30 12.23
CA ILE A 62 26.14 7.96 12.03
C ILE A 62 25.80 8.10 10.55
N THR A 63 25.30 7.03 9.94
CA THR A 63 24.67 7.07 8.61
C THR A 63 23.18 7.31 8.79
N THR A 64 22.67 8.36 8.15
CA THR A 64 21.22 8.66 8.11
C THR A 64 20.65 8.24 6.78
N ILE A 65 19.60 7.43 6.80
CA ILE A 65 18.83 7.02 5.61
C ILE A 65 17.42 7.58 5.71
N ILE A 66 17.00 8.31 4.68
CA ILE A 66 15.63 8.81 4.51
C ILE A 66 15.00 8.03 3.38
N THR A 67 13.89 7.36 3.67
CA THR A 67 13.16 6.58 2.67
C THR A 67 11.66 6.62 2.94
N ALA A 68 10.86 6.33 1.93
CA ALA A 68 9.44 6.05 2.08
C ALA A 68 9.19 4.55 1.85
N ASP A 69 8.10 4.03 2.33
CA ASP A 69 7.63 2.65 2.09
C ASP A 69 6.95 2.53 0.72
N HIS A 70 6.31 3.59 0.23
CA HIS A 70 5.64 3.69 -1.08
C HIS A 70 5.45 5.16 -1.49
N GLY A 71 5.02 5.36 -2.72
CA GLY A 71 4.45 6.61 -3.20
C GLY A 71 2.92 6.61 -3.11
N MET A 72 2.24 7.51 -3.85
CA MET A 72 0.79 7.67 -3.79
C MET A 72 0.23 8.26 -5.09
N ILE A 73 -0.99 7.87 -5.46
CA ILE A 73 -1.73 8.49 -6.57
C ILE A 73 -3.04 9.11 -6.10
N ASP A 74 -3.51 10.09 -6.86
CA ASP A 74 -4.84 10.65 -6.68
C ASP A 74 -5.93 9.73 -7.23
N MET A 75 -7.00 9.62 -6.46
CA MET A 75 -8.20 8.90 -6.81
C MET A 75 -9.40 9.86 -6.79
N THR A 76 -10.39 9.54 -7.63
CA THR A 76 -11.68 10.22 -7.64
C THR A 76 -12.80 9.20 -7.56
N SER A 77 -13.98 9.63 -7.11
CA SER A 77 -15.17 8.78 -7.08
C SER A 77 -15.88 8.65 -8.42
N GLU A 78 -15.16 8.83 -9.55
CA GLU A 78 -15.72 8.69 -10.89
C GLU A 78 -16.23 7.27 -11.16
N LYS A 79 -17.45 7.20 -11.68
CA LYS A 79 -18.02 5.93 -12.19
C LYS A 79 -17.13 5.36 -13.29
N GLY A 80 -16.91 4.05 -13.26
CA GLY A 80 -16.08 3.34 -14.24
C GLY A 80 -14.67 3.04 -13.77
N LYS A 81 -14.20 3.70 -12.71
CA LYS A 81 -12.93 3.35 -12.04
C LYS A 81 -13.13 2.49 -10.78
N ILE A 82 -14.38 2.27 -10.41
CA ILE A 82 -14.79 1.46 -9.26
C ILE A 82 -15.25 0.09 -9.74
N ILE A 83 -14.71 -0.96 -9.15
CA ILE A 83 -15.03 -2.36 -9.45
C ILE A 83 -15.77 -2.96 -8.25
N ILE A 84 -17.04 -3.30 -8.45
CA ILE A 84 -17.89 -3.85 -7.39
C ILE A 84 -17.62 -5.35 -7.24
N THR A 85 -17.40 -5.81 -6.00
CA THR A 85 -17.06 -7.21 -5.70
C THR A 85 -18.16 -7.96 -4.93
N GLU A 86 -19.25 -7.33 -4.52
CA GLU A 86 -20.27 -7.93 -3.66
C GLU A 86 -20.85 -9.24 -4.22
N SER A 87 -21.15 -9.29 -5.52
CA SER A 87 -21.68 -10.49 -6.15
C SER A 87 -20.66 -11.63 -6.20
N LEU A 88 -19.37 -11.30 -6.37
CA LEU A 88 -18.28 -12.29 -6.29
C LEU A 88 -18.12 -12.80 -4.87
N GLU A 89 -18.10 -11.91 -3.87
CA GLU A 89 -18.02 -12.29 -2.46
C GLU A 89 -19.16 -13.23 -2.08
N ASN A 90 -20.38 -12.92 -2.50
CA ASN A 90 -21.55 -13.75 -2.26
C ASN A 90 -21.43 -15.12 -2.95
N LYS A 91 -20.91 -15.17 -4.18
CA LYS A 91 -20.69 -16.42 -4.93
C LYS A 91 -19.64 -17.31 -4.26
N LEU A 92 -18.59 -16.73 -3.68
CA LEU A 92 -17.51 -17.45 -3.00
C LEU A 92 -17.80 -17.76 -1.54
N LYS A 93 -18.94 -17.31 -1.01
CA LYS A 93 -19.34 -17.56 0.38
C LYS A 93 -19.34 -19.05 0.69
N GLY A 94 -18.61 -19.44 1.74
CA GLY A 94 -18.43 -20.84 2.13
C GLY A 94 -17.27 -21.56 1.46
N LYS A 95 -16.75 -21.07 0.32
CA LYS A 95 -15.57 -21.60 -0.38
C LYS A 95 -14.29 -20.84 -0.01
N ALA A 96 -14.37 -19.51 0.10
CA ALA A 96 -13.24 -18.66 0.39
C ALA A 96 -13.63 -17.40 1.18
N ASP A 97 -12.65 -16.79 1.82
CA ASP A 97 -12.74 -15.46 2.41
C ASP A 97 -11.94 -14.47 1.57
N MET A 98 -12.56 -13.33 1.26
CA MET A 98 -11.95 -12.26 0.47
C MET A 98 -11.55 -11.10 1.38
N ILE A 99 -10.28 -10.69 1.34
CA ILE A 99 -9.74 -9.50 2.01
C ILE A 99 -9.43 -8.46 0.94
N ASN A 100 -10.35 -7.52 0.78
CA ASN A 100 -10.30 -6.50 -0.25
C ASN A 100 -9.71 -5.19 0.30
N ASN A 101 -8.57 -4.77 -0.26
CA ASN A 101 -7.87 -3.51 0.05
C ASN A 101 -7.95 -2.49 -1.10
N GLY A 102 -8.88 -2.66 -2.01
CA GLY A 102 -9.10 -1.76 -3.14
C GLY A 102 -8.28 -2.11 -4.38
N MET A 103 -7.01 -1.80 -4.44
CA MET A 103 -6.13 -2.11 -5.57
C MET A 103 -5.74 -3.58 -5.63
N HIS A 104 -5.78 -4.28 -4.51
CA HIS A 104 -5.56 -5.73 -4.45
C HIS A 104 -6.56 -6.39 -3.49
N CYS A 105 -6.93 -7.62 -3.81
CA CYS A 105 -7.75 -8.47 -2.96
C CYS A 105 -7.07 -9.83 -2.81
N GLN A 106 -6.95 -10.28 -1.58
CA GLN A 106 -6.45 -11.61 -1.26
C GLN A 106 -7.61 -12.56 -0.99
N VAL A 107 -7.56 -13.74 -1.58
CA VAL A 107 -8.59 -14.77 -1.46
C VAL A 107 -8.00 -15.99 -0.73
N TYR A 108 -8.56 -16.31 0.42
CA TYR A 108 -8.12 -17.41 1.27
C TYR A 108 -9.11 -18.56 1.18
N LEU A 109 -8.66 -19.68 0.62
CA LEU A 109 -9.50 -20.85 0.42
C LEU A 109 -9.75 -21.61 1.72
N LYS A 110 -11.01 -21.99 2.00
CA LYS A 110 -11.37 -22.89 3.11
C LYS A 110 -10.97 -24.34 2.84
N ASN A 111 -11.01 -24.75 1.57
CA ASN A 111 -10.52 -26.04 1.10
C ASN A 111 -9.52 -25.82 -0.06
N LYS A 112 -8.27 -26.12 0.18
CA LYS A 112 -7.18 -25.92 -0.82
C LYS A 112 -7.36 -26.78 -2.08
N ASN A 113 -8.09 -27.88 -2.02
CA ASN A 113 -8.38 -28.75 -3.16
C ASN A 113 -9.30 -28.06 -4.18
N GLN A 114 -10.01 -26.99 -3.78
CA GLN A 114 -10.89 -26.21 -4.67
C GLN A 114 -10.16 -25.03 -5.35
N LYS A 115 -8.85 -24.95 -5.25
CA LYS A 115 -8.08 -23.80 -5.73
C LYS A 115 -8.31 -23.53 -7.22
N GLU A 116 -8.25 -24.55 -8.06
CA GLU A 116 -8.46 -24.39 -9.49
C GLU A 116 -9.90 -23.97 -9.83
N GLU A 117 -10.88 -24.60 -9.19
CA GLU A 117 -12.30 -24.25 -9.35
C GLU A 117 -12.56 -22.77 -9.03
N VAL A 118 -12.14 -22.33 -7.84
CA VAL A 118 -12.33 -20.94 -7.37
C VAL A 118 -11.55 -19.95 -8.24
N TYR A 119 -10.34 -20.31 -8.65
CA TYR A 119 -9.55 -19.48 -9.56
C TYR A 119 -10.27 -19.24 -10.89
N GLN A 120 -10.84 -20.29 -11.51
CA GLN A 120 -11.59 -20.16 -12.75
C GLN A 120 -12.90 -19.38 -12.56
N GLU A 121 -13.59 -19.54 -11.44
CA GLU A 121 -14.78 -18.75 -11.11
C GLU A 121 -14.45 -17.24 -11.03
N ILE A 122 -13.34 -16.86 -10.40
CA ILE A 122 -12.88 -15.47 -10.30
C ILE A 122 -12.47 -14.93 -11.68
N LYS A 123 -11.70 -15.70 -12.44
CA LYS A 123 -11.32 -15.31 -13.81
C LYS A 123 -12.53 -15.09 -14.71
N GLN A 124 -13.51 -15.97 -14.65
CA GLN A 124 -14.75 -15.83 -15.41
C GLN A 124 -15.54 -14.59 -15.00
N TYR A 125 -15.56 -14.27 -13.69
CA TYR A 125 -16.22 -13.07 -13.19
C TYR A 125 -15.64 -11.79 -13.79
N PHE A 126 -14.32 -11.73 -13.93
CA PHE A 126 -13.60 -10.58 -14.48
C PHE A 126 -13.25 -10.68 -15.97
N ALA A 127 -13.74 -11.68 -16.69
CA ALA A 127 -13.34 -11.95 -18.08
C ALA A 127 -13.53 -10.77 -19.05
N GLY A 128 -14.48 -9.86 -18.77
CA GLY A 128 -14.72 -8.65 -19.56
C GLY A 128 -13.97 -7.40 -19.06
N ASN A 129 -13.18 -7.50 -18.00
CA ASN A 129 -12.50 -6.36 -17.41
C ASN A 129 -10.97 -6.46 -17.57
N SER A 130 -10.43 -5.73 -18.55
CA SER A 130 -8.99 -5.74 -18.85
C SER A 130 -8.12 -5.10 -17.75
N HIS A 131 -8.72 -4.38 -16.79
CA HIS A 131 -8.03 -3.70 -15.69
C HIS A 131 -7.89 -4.58 -14.45
N VAL A 132 -8.40 -5.82 -14.49
CA VAL A 132 -8.27 -6.78 -13.39
C VAL A 132 -7.43 -7.96 -13.83
N LYS A 133 -6.44 -8.29 -13.04
CA LYS A 133 -5.58 -9.46 -13.19
C LYS A 133 -5.81 -10.41 -12.03
N VAL A 134 -5.90 -11.69 -12.32
CA VAL A 134 -6.11 -12.75 -11.32
C VAL A 134 -4.95 -13.71 -11.39
N TYR A 135 -4.30 -13.94 -10.25
CA TYR A 135 -3.16 -14.83 -10.12
C TYR A 135 -3.41 -15.87 -9.04
N LYS A 136 -3.00 -17.10 -9.25
CA LYS A 136 -2.69 -17.96 -8.12
C LYS A 136 -1.44 -17.42 -7.42
N LYS A 137 -1.30 -17.60 -6.12
CA LYS A 137 -0.16 -17.08 -5.35
C LYS A 137 1.19 -17.41 -5.99
N GLU A 138 1.37 -18.66 -6.40
CA GLU A 138 2.60 -19.16 -7.02
C GLU A 138 2.87 -18.60 -8.42
N GLU A 139 1.86 -18.05 -9.09
CA GLU A 139 1.94 -17.49 -10.45
C GLU A 139 2.12 -15.97 -10.46
N THR A 140 2.18 -15.31 -9.29
CA THR A 140 2.45 -13.86 -9.25
C THR A 140 3.78 -13.52 -9.92
N PRO A 141 3.91 -12.35 -10.56
CA PRO A 141 5.16 -11.93 -11.17
C PRO A 141 6.33 -12.02 -10.21
N GLU A 142 7.44 -12.61 -10.65
CA GLU A 142 8.62 -12.82 -9.80
C GLU A 142 9.19 -11.52 -9.24
N LYS A 143 9.18 -10.47 -10.06
CA LYS A 143 9.62 -9.13 -9.69
C LYS A 143 8.88 -8.49 -8.51
N TRP A 144 7.71 -9.01 -8.13
CA TRP A 144 6.99 -8.53 -6.94
C TRP A 144 7.52 -9.15 -5.66
N HIS A 145 8.30 -10.23 -5.71
CA HIS A 145 8.77 -10.99 -4.55
C HIS A 145 7.63 -11.37 -3.57
N TYR A 146 6.41 -11.59 -4.12
CA TYR A 146 5.18 -11.75 -3.36
C TYR A 146 4.50 -13.09 -3.66
N ARG A 147 5.14 -14.21 -3.25
CA ARG A 147 4.63 -15.58 -3.46
C ARG A 147 4.99 -16.60 -2.40
N ASN A 148 5.97 -16.33 -1.54
CA ASN A 148 6.64 -17.37 -0.73
C ASN A 148 6.24 -17.36 0.75
N HIS A 149 5.26 -16.54 1.17
CA HIS A 149 4.83 -16.48 2.56
C HIS A 149 3.46 -17.12 2.75
N GLU A 150 3.26 -17.80 3.88
CA GLU A 150 2.00 -18.51 4.18
C GLU A 150 0.80 -17.57 4.33
N ASN A 151 1.02 -16.36 4.82
CA ASN A 151 -0.02 -15.36 5.00
C ASN A 151 -0.51 -14.72 3.70
N ILE A 152 0.13 -14.97 2.56
CA ILE A 152 -0.36 -14.52 1.27
C ILE A 152 -1.55 -15.40 0.87
N GLY A 153 -2.66 -14.77 0.42
CA GLY A 153 -3.85 -15.46 -0.05
C GLY A 153 -3.56 -16.46 -1.17
N ASP A 154 -4.35 -17.50 -1.28
CA ASP A 154 -4.19 -18.55 -2.30
C ASP A 154 -4.35 -18.02 -3.72
N ILE A 155 -5.21 -17.00 -3.88
CA ILE A 155 -5.45 -16.29 -5.14
C ILE A 155 -5.40 -14.80 -4.86
N LEU A 156 -4.84 -14.05 -5.80
CA LEU A 156 -4.69 -12.60 -5.76
C LEU A 156 -5.46 -11.97 -6.92
N ILE A 157 -6.26 -10.96 -6.61
CA ILE A 157 -6.95 -10.13 -7.59
C ILE A 157 -6.31 -8.75 -7.51
N ILE A 158 -5.76 -8.27 -8.62
CA ILE A 158 -4.99 -7.02 -8.70
C ILE A 158 -5.64 -6.12 -9.73
N THR A 159 -5.78 -4.84 -9.43
CA THR A 159 -6.24 -3.84 -10.40
C THR A 159 -5.09 -2.97 -10.90
N ASP A 160 -5.19 -2.54 -12.15
CA ASP A 160 -4.32 -1.49 -12.68
C ASP A 160 -4.81 -0.11 -12.15
N ALA A 161 -3.89 0.83 -11.93
CA ALA A 161 -4.24 2.20 -11.56
C ALA A 161 -5.04 2.88 -12.71
N PRO A 162 -6.03 3.70 -12.42
CA PRO A 162 -6.57 4.08 -11.12
C PRO A 162 -7.82 3.28 -10.70
N TYR A 163 -7.91 2.00 -11.06
CA TYR A 163 -9.08 1.17 -10.73
C TYR A 163 -9.01 0.66 -9.29
N TYR A 164 -10.16 0.68 -8.61
CA TYR A 164 -10.26 0.37 -7.19
C TYR A 164 -11.45 -0.55 -6.93
N MET A 165 -11.21 -1.69 -6.30
CA MET A 165 -12.26 -2.64 -5.92
C MET A 165 -12.95 -2.20 -4.64
N VAL A 166 -14.29 -2.25 -4.64
CA VAL A 166 -15.11 -1.95 -3.46
C VAL A 166 -16.18 -3.02 -3.31
N LYS A 167 -16.65 -3.24 -2.10
CA LYS A 167 -17.74 -4.18 -1.86
C LYS A 167 -19.02 -3.68 -2.52
N SER A 168 -19.43 -2.45 -2.21
CA SER A 168 -20.60 -1.83 -2.81
C SER A 168 -20.34 -0.36 -3.17
N GLU A 169 -20.99 0.14 -4.21
CA GLU A 169 -20.90 1.55 -4.60
C GLU A 169 -21.44 2.46 -3.48
N LYS A 170 -22.51 2.06 -2.82
CA LYS A 170 -23.13 2.81 -1.74
C LYS A 170 -22.18 3.07 -0.57
N ASP A 171 -21.49 2.03 -0.10
CA ASP A 171 -20.55 2.13 1.02
C ASP A 171 -19.32 2.96 0.65
N PHE A 172 -18.87 2.85 -0.59
CA PHE A 172 -17.75 3.63 -1.09
C PHE A 172 -18.08 5.12 -1.15
N LEU A 173 -19.18 5.50 -1.80
CA LEU A 173 -19.60 6.91 -1.98
C LEU A 173 -19.98 7.57 -0.66
N ALA A 174 -20.45 6.81 0.33
CA ALA A 174 -20.77 7.35 1.65
C ALA A 174 -19.53 7.88 2.39
N ASN A 175 -18.36 7.32 2.13
CA ASN A 175 -17.12 7.57 2.87
C ASN A 175 -16.04 8.33 2.07
N ARG A 176 -16.24 8.56 0.77
CA ARG A 176 -15.24 9.16 -0.12
C ARG A 176 -15.87 10.28 -0.96
N LYS A 177 -15.45 11.52 -0.71
CA LYS A 177 -15.87 12.71 -1.48
C LYS A 177 -14.64 13.45 -2.00
N GLY A 178 -14.68 13.90 -3.25
CA GLY A 178 -13.60 14.66 -3.87
C GLY A 178 -12.40 13.81 -4.26
N ILE A 179 -11.20 14.41 -4.18
CA ILE A 179 -9.92 13.78 -4.47
C ILE A 179 -9.36 13.22 -3.16
N TRP A 180 -8.83 12.02 -3.20
CA TRP A 180 -8.16 11.35 -2.10
C TRP A 180 -6.99 10.52 -2.63
N GLY A 181 -5.97 10.28 -1.79
CA GLY A 181 -4.81 9.50 -2.19
C GLY A 181 -4.95 8.03 -1.87
N THR A 182 -4.32 7.19 -2.68
CA THR A 182 -4.15 5.75 -2.39
C THR A 182 -2.84 5.22 -2.95
N HIS A 183 -2.44 4.05 -2.47
CA HIS A 183 -1.20 3.36 -2.86
C HIS A 183 -1.42 1.84 -2.88
N GLY A 184 -0.39 1.07 -3.31
CA GLY A 184 -0.43 -0.40 -3.36
C GLY A 184 -0.63 -0.97 -4.76
N TYR A 185 -0.53 -0.15 -5.81
CA TYR A 185 -0.45 -0.61 -7.21
C TYR A 185 0.96 -1.11 -7.55
N ASP A 186 1.08 -1.83 -8.67
CA ASP A 186 2.37 -2.30 -9.17
C ASP A 186 3.29 -1.11 -9.54
N PRO A 187 4.42 -0.87 -8.86
CA PRO A 187 5.32 0.25 -9.14
C PRO A 187 5.99 0.15 -10.51
N HIS A 188 6.00 -1.02 -11.13
CA HIS A 188 6.54 -1.20 -12.48
C HIS A 188 5.59 -0.69 -13.58
N THR A 189 4.32 -0.52 -13.27
CA THR A 189 3.31 0.03 -14.18
C THR A 189 2.76 1.38 -13.71
N THR A 190 3.00 1.73 -12.45
CA THR A 190 2.53 2.95 -11.80
C THR A 190 3.71 3.59 -11.07
N PRO A 191 4.56 4.38 -11.77
CA PRO A 191 5.79 4.96 -11.21
C PRO A 191 5.57 5.83 -9.96
N GLU A 192 4.38 6.38 -9.79
CA GLU A 192 3.97 7.17 -8.63
C GLU A 192 3.98 6.34 -7.33
N MET A 193 4.07 5.01 -7.43
CA MET A 193 4.23 4.12 -6.27
C MET A 193 5.68 4.01 -5.78
N MET A 194 6.64 4.53 -6.54
CA MET A 194 8.05 4.44 -6.15
C MET A 194 8.34 5.30 -4.93
N ALA A 195 9.13 4.75 -4.02
CA ALA A 195 9.60 5.41 -2.81
C ALA A 195 10.81 6.30 -3.08
N ILE A 196 11.02 7.32 -2.26
CA ILE A 196 12.26 8.08 -2.22
C ILE A 196 13.34 7.31 -1.45
N PHE A 197 14.61 7.60 -1.75
CA PHE A 197 15.75 7.07 -1.00
C PHE A 197 16.90 8.09 -1.02
N TYR A 198 17.35 8.48 0.17
CA TYR A 198 18.52 9.33 0.39
C TYR A 198 19.39 8.73 1.49
N ALA A 199 20.72 8.84 1.36
CA ALA A 199 21.69 8.40 2.37
C ALA A 199 22.76 9.47 2.57
N PHE A 200 23.10 9.76 3.81
CA PHE A 200 24.04 10.78 4.25
C PHE A 200 25.07 10.21 5.21
#